data_eed74c836068651121c88cb46b115535
#
_entry.id   eed74c836068651121c88cb46b115535
#
_cell.length_a   1.000
_cell.length_b   1.000
_cell.length_c   1.000
_cell.angle_alpha   90.00
_cell.angle_beta   90.00
_cell.angle_gamma   90.00
#
_symmetry.space_group_name_H-M   'P 1'
#
loop_
_entity.id
_entity.type
_entity.pdbx_description
1 polymer ?
#
loop_
_entity_poly.entity_id
_entity_poly.type
_entity_poly.pdbx_seq_one_letter_code
_entity_poly.pdbx_strand_id
1 'polypeptide(L)'
;IYGRLTNSTQGVFEERVAVLEGGVAGLAVASGAAAITYAFENITRAGDHIVAAKTIYGGSYNLLAHTLPNYGVTTTFVDPSDLSNFEKAIQENTKAVFIETLGNPNSNIIDIEAVSEIAHRHKIPLIIDNTFGTPYLIRPIEHGADIVVHSATKFIGGHGSSLGGVIVDSGKFDWVASGKFPQLTEPDPSYHGVRFVDAAG
;
A
#
# COMPACT_ATOMS: atom_id res chain seq x y z
N ILE A 1 -1.98 -16.02 25.25
CA ILE A 1 -1.98 -14.89 24.30
C ILE A 1 -0.54 -14.40 24.19
N TYR A 2 -0.02 -14.34 23.00
CA TYR A 2 1.32 -13.83 22.72
C TYR A 2 1.19 -12.51 21.93
N GLY A 3 1.42 -11.38 22.61
CA GLY A 3 1.06 -10.04 22.14
C GLY A 3 1.65 -9.60 20.80
N ARG A 4 2.72 -10.27 20.33
CA ARG A 4 3.27 -10.04 19.00
C ARG A 4 2.43 -10.69 17.88
N LEU A 5 1.72 -11.77 18.19
CA LEU A 5 0.88 -12.50 17.24
C LEU A 5 -0.60 -12.15 17.38
N THR A 6 -1.04 -11.96 18.64
CA THR A 6 -2.45 -11.69 18.95
C THR A 6 -2.55 -10.69 20.09
N ASN A 7 -2.98 -9.47 19.79
CA ASN A 7 -3.20 -8.42 20.78
C ASN A 7 -4.61 -7.85 20.59
N SER A 8 -5.50 -8.08 21.53
CA SER A 8 -6.90 -7.68 21.42
C SER A 8 -7.11 -6.17 21.31
N THR A 9 -6.28 -5.37 21.97
CA THR A 9 -6.36 -3.91 21.88
C THR A 9 -5.93 -3.42 20.50
N GLN A 10 -4.86 -4.00 19.94
CA GLN A 10 -4.42 -3.73 18.59
C GLN A 10 -5.47 -4.19 17.58
N GLY A 11 -6.05 -5.37 17.76
CA GLY A 11 -7.11 -5.91 16.90
C GLY A 11 -8.33 -4.99 16.80
N VAL A 12 -8.76 -4.38 17.90
CA VAL A 12 -9.85 -3.39 17.88
C VAL A 12 -9.51 -2.19 17.00
N PHE A 13 -8.26 -1.73 17.03
CA PHE A 13 -7.81 -0.63 16.18
C PHE A 13 -7.79 -1.07 14.70
N GLU A 14 -7.25 -2.24 14.41
CA GLU A 14 -7.14 -2.81 13.06
C GLU A 14 -8.52 -2.98 12.41
N GLU A 15 -9.44 -3.65 13.10
CA GLU A 15 -10.82 -3.83 12.65
C GLU A 15 -11.56 -2.51 12.44
N ARG A 16 -11.37 -1.55 13.37
CA ARG A 16 -12.00 -0.24 13.28
C ARG A 16 -11.54 0.52 12.04
N VAL A 17 -10.24 0.59 11.79
CA VAL A 17 -9.71 1.32 10.64
C VAL A 17 -10.07 0.62 9.32
N ALA A 18 -10.03 -0.71 9.28
CA ALA A 18 -10.48 -1.48 8.12
C ALA A 18 -11.93 -1.13 7.74
N VAL A 19 -12.85 -1.16 8.71
CA VAL A 19 -14.26 -0.81 8.49
C VAL A 19 -14.42 0.65 8.04
N LEU A 20 -13.67 1.58 8.62
CA LEU A 20 -13.75 2.99 8.26
C LEU A 20 -13.27 3.25 6.82
N GLU A 21 -12.25 2.55 6.36
CA GLU A 21 -11.75 2.61 4.97
C GLU A 21 -12.60 1.81 3.98
N GLY A 22 -13.44 0.89 4.46
CA GLY A 22 -14.20 -0.03 3.62
C GLY A 22 -13.40 -1.24 3.16
N GLY A 23 -12.32 -1.59 3.89
CA GLY A 23 -11.49 -2.77 3.67
C GLY A 23 -11.97 -3.99 4.43
N VAL A 24 -11.36 -5.14 4.16
CA VAL A 24 -11.67 -6.43 4.79
C VAL A 24 -10.78 -6.73 6.01
N ALA A 25 -9.56 -6.19 6.03
CA ALA A 25 -8.61 -6.40 7.11
C ALA A 25 -7.68 -5.19 7.30
N GLY A 26 -7.18 -5.01 8.51
CA GLY A 26 -6.17 -4.03 8.85
C GLY A 26 -5.01 -4.65 9.62
N LEU A 27 -3.81 -4.12 9.45
CA LEU A 27 -2.61 -4.50 10.20
C LEU A 27 -1.97 -3.25 10.80
N ALA A 28 -2.00 -3.15 12.12
CA ALA A 28 -1.33 -2.07 12.83
C ALA A 28 0.18 -2.34 12.94
N VAL A 29 0.96 -1.31 12.71
CA VAL A 29 2.43 -1.36 12.71
C VAL A 29 3.00 -0.15 13.45
N ALA A 30 4.30 -0.15 13.69
CA ALA A 30 4.96 0.81 14.56
C ALA A 30 4.94 2.27 14.03
N SER A 31 4.78 2.49 12.72
CA SER A 31 4.79 3.82 12.10
C SER A 31 4.23 3.79 10.69
N GLY A 32 3.92 4.96 10.12
CA GLY A 32 3.58 5.08 8.71
C GLY A 32 4.70 4.62 7.78
N ALA A 33 5.95 4.89 8.14
CA ALA A 33 7.10 4.38 7.38
C ALA A 33 7.13 2.84 7.36
N ALA A 34 6.86 2.19 8.51
CA ALA A 34 6.73 0.74 8.58
C ALA A 34 5.56 0.22 7.73
N ALA A 35 4.41 0.92 7.74
CA ALA A 35 3.26 0.55 6.91
C ALA A 35 3.61 0.52 5.42
N ILE A 36 4.24 1.59 4.92
CA ILE A 36 4.66 1.68 3.52
C ILE A 36 5.71 0.60 3.19
N THR A 37 6.71 0.44 4.07
CA THR A 37 7.77 -0.55 3.86
C THR A 37 7.20 -1.95 3.76
N TYR A 38 6.35 -2.36 4.69
CA TYR A 38 5.78 -3.72 4.70
C TYR A 38 4.79 -3.94 3.56
N ALA A 39 4.03 -2.92 3.16
CA ALA A 39 3.17 -3.03 1.99
C ALA A 39 3.97 -3.38 0.73
N PHE A 40 5.15 -2.77 0.53
CA PHE A 40 6.01 -3.11 -0.61
C PHE A 40 6.78 -4.41 -0.41
N GLU A 41 7.41 -4.63 0.74
CA GLU A 41 8.20 -5.86 0.99
C GLU A 41 7.38 -7.13 0.83
N ASN A 42 6.07 -7.07 1.17
CA ASN A 42 5.18 -8.21 1.01
C ASN A 42 4.97 -8.62 -0.46
N ILE A 43 4.96 -7.66 -1.37
CA ILE A 43 4.61 -7.89 -2.78
C ILE A 43 5.78 -7.76 -3.77
N THR A 44 6.96 -7.31 -3.32
CA THR A 44 8.13 -7.14 -4.18
C THR A 44 9.27 -8.08 -3.80
N ARG A 45 10.15 -8.36 -4.77
CA ARG A 45 11.39 -9.10 -4.62
C ARG A 45 12.50 -8.39 -5.40
N ALA A 46 13.74 -8.79 -5.20
CA ALA A 46 14.87 -8.27 -5.99
C ALA A 46 14.61 -8.47 -7.49
N GLY A 47 14.81 -7.41 -8.25
CA GLY A 47 14.49 -7.34 -9.69
C GLY A 47 13.14 -6.73 -10.01
N ASP A 48 12.29 -6.48 -9.01
CA ASP A 48 10.96 -5.87 -9.22
C ASP A 48 11.02 -4.34 -9.32
N HIS A 49 9.94 -3.78 -9.82
CA HIS A 49 9.79 -2.36 -10.11
C HIS A 49 8.48 -1.80 -9.51
N ILE A 50 8.52 -0.53 -9.13
CA ILE A 50 7.38 0.25 -8.61
C ILE A 50 7.23 1.51 -9.47
N VAL A 51 6.00 1.94 -9.73
CA VAL A 51 5.71 3.26 -10.28
C VAL A 51 5.11 4.12 -9.16
N ALA A 52 5.69 5.29 -8.88
CA ALA A 52 5.21 6.18 -7.83
C ALA A 52 5.01 7.61 -8.34
N ALA A 53 4.01 8.31 -7.82
CA ALA A 53 3.92 9.75 -8.04
C ALA A 53 5.14 10.46 -7.42
N LYS A 54 5.64 11.50 -8.08
CA LYS A 54 6.74 12.31 -7.52
C LYS A 54 6.32 13.20 -6.35
N THR A 55 5.01 13.40 -6.17
CA THR A 55 4.41 14.27 -5.16
C THR A 55 4.01 13.48 -3.91
N ILE A 56 4.95 12.73 -3.35
CA ILE A 56 4.78 11.92 -2.14
C ILE A 56 5.65 12.45 -1.01
N TYR A 57 5.33 12.02 0.21
CA TYR A 57 6.10 12.35 1.41
C TYR A 57 7.59 12.03 1.24
N GLY A 58 8.46 12.93 1.70
CA GLY A 58 9.91 12.79 1.54
C GLY A 58 10.50 11.51 2.13
N GLY A 59 9.92 10.99 3.22
CA GLY A 59 10.32 9.70 3.79
C GLY A 59 9.98 8.52 2.87
N SER A 60 8.80 8.55 2.24
CA SER A 60 8.40 7.55 1.24
C SER A 60 9.27 7.65 0.00
N TYR A 61 9.57 8.87 -0.44
CA TYR A 61 10.51 9.09 -1.54
C TYR A 61 11.89 8.48 -1.22
N ASN A 62 12.44 8.75 -0.04
CA ASN A 62 13.74 8.20 0.37
C ASN A 62 13.74 6.66 0.46
N LEU A 63 12.66 6.06 0.95
CA LEU A 63 12.49 4.61 0.95
C LEU A 63 12.58 4.06 -0.47
N LEU A 64 11.79 4.62 -1.39
CA LEU A 64 11.65 4.13 -2.76
C LEU A 64 12.89 4.46 -3.62
N ALA A 65 13.50 5.64 -3.43
CA ALA A 65 14.62 6.10 -4.26
C ALA A 65 15.98 5.59 -3.80
N HIS A 66 16.15 5.33 -2.49
CA HIS A 66 17.48 5.09 -1.92
C HIS A 66 17.56 3.81 -1.10
N THR A 67 16.51 3.41 -0.40
CA THR A 67 16.56 2.23 0.47
C THR A 67 16.24 0.95 -0.31
N LEU A 68 15.11 0.89 -0.99
CA LEU A 68 14.69 -0.31 -1.73
C LEU A 68 15.64 -0.72 -2.85
N PRO A 69 16.34 0.20 -3.56
CA PRO A 69 17.36 -0.19 -4.53
C PRO A 69 18.50 -1.04 -3.95
N ASN A 70 18.84 -0.88 -2.66
CA ASN A 70 19.83 -1.74 -2.00
C ASN A 70 19.35 -3.19 -1.84
N TYR A 71 18.04 -3.43 -1.95
CA TYR A 71 17.41 -4.74 -1.93
C TYR A 71 16.97 -5.20 -3.33
N GLY A 72 17.39 -4.46 -4.37
CA GLY A 72 17.14 -4.80 -5.77
C GLY A 72 15.77 -4.40 -6.30
N VAL A 73 15.00 -3.58 -5.59
CA VAL A 73 13.71 -3.05 -6.07
C VAL A 73 13.90 -1.62 -6.57
N THR A 74 13.49 -1.36 -7.81
CA THR A 74 13.64 -0.05 -8.45
C THR A 74 12.33 0.71 -8.51
N THR A 75 12.39 2.05 -8.64
CA THR A 75 11.19 2.88 -8.72
C THR A 75 11.32 3.93 -9.82
N THR A 76 10.28 4.08 -10.63
CA THR A 76 10.11 5.22 -11.54
C THR A 76 9.12 6.22 -10.93
N PHE A 77 9.60 7.45 -10.72
CA PHE A 77 8.76 8.55 -10.24
C PHE A 77 8.16 9.31 -11.41
N VAL A 78 6.85 9.52 -11.39
CA VAL A 78 6.13 10.18 -12.48
C VAL A 78 5.45 11.47 -12.02
N ASP A 79 5.26 12.38 -12.94
CA ASP A 79 4.44 13.57 -12.74
C ASP A 79 2.96 13.18 -12.80
N PRO A 80 2.19 13.29 -11.69
CA PRO A 80 0.79 12.90 -11.69
C PRO A 80 -0.15 13.90 -12.36
N SER A 81 0.35 15.05 -12.82
CA SER A 81 -0.45 16.02 -13.58
C SER A 81 -0.87 15.52 -14.96
N ASP A 82 -0.14 14.56 -15.52
CA ASP A 82 -0.50 13.80 -16.70
C ASP A 82 -0.55 12.31 -16.37
N LEU A 83 -1.75 11.76 -16.29
CA LEU A 83 -1.98 10.36 -15.92
C LEU A 83 -1.35 9.37 -16.90
N SER A 84 -1.12 9.78 -18.17
CA SER A 84 -0.42 8.94 -19.15
C SER A 84 1.01 8.61 -18.74
N ASN A 85 1.60 9.37 -17.82
CA ASN A 85 2.93 9.10 -17.30
C ASN A 85 2.99 7.81 -16.47
N PHE A 86 1.89 7.46 -15.75
CA PHE A 86 1.81 6.17 -15.06
C PHE A 86 1.85 5.02 -16.06
N GLU A 87 1.01 5.07 -17.09
CA GLU A 87 0.97 4.05 -18.14
C GLU A 87 2.34 3.83 -18.81
N LYS A 88 3.02 4.93 -19.17
CA LYS A 88 4.34 4.90 -19.84
C LYS A 88 5.45 4.35 -18.94
N ALA A 89 5.31 4.49 -17.61
CA ALA A 89 6.32 4.07 -16.65
C ALA A 89 6.20 2.60 -16.27
N ILE A 90 5.04 1.97 -16.47
CA ILE A 90 4.81 0.57 -16.14
C ILE A 90 5.67 -0.33 -17.03
N GLN A 91 6.37 -1.27 -16.42
CA GLN A 91 7.24 -2.27 -17.03
C GLN A 91 6.68 -3.68 -16.75
N GLU A 92 7.22 -4.70 -17.41
CA GLU A 92 6.81 -6.09 -17.19
C GLU A 92 6.96 -6.52 -15.73
N ASN A 93 8.05 -6.10 -15.09
CA ASN A 93 8.37 -6.40 -13.68
C ASN A 93 7.76 -5.40 -12.68
N THR A 94 6.89 -4.49 -13.11
CA THR A 94 6.19 -3.58 -12.19
C THR A 94 5.21 -4.37 -11.33
N LYS A 95 5.24 -4.11 -10.01
CA LYS A 95 4.41 -4.80 -9.00
C LYS A 95 3.35 -3.93 -8.37
N ALA A 96 3.50 -2.61 -8.40
CA ALA A 96 2.51 -1.69 -7.83
C ALA A 96 2.62 -0.30 -8.42
N VAL A 97 1.52 0.43 -8.33
CA VAL A 97 1.48 1.89 -8.44
C VAL A 97 1.28 2.47 -7.03
N PHE A 98 1.99 3.55 -6.70
CA PHE A 98 1.90 4.23 -5.41
C PHE A 98 1.62 5.72 -5.56
N ILE A 99 0.60 6.20 -4.85
CA ILE A 99 0.23 7.62 -4.78
C ILE A 99 -0.17 8.01 -3.35
N GLU A 100 -0.30 9.30 -3.09
CA GLU A 100 -0.95 9.85 -1.89
C GLU A 100 -2.27 10.51 -2.29
N THR A 101 -3.28 10.45 -1.43
CA THR A 101 -4.58 11.13 -1.66
C THR A 101 -4.43 12.62 -1.75
N LEU A 102 -3.55 13.19 -0.95
CA LEU A 102 -3.10 14.58 -1.03
C LEU A 102 -1.58 14.58 -1.12
N GLY A 103 -1.06 15.11 -2.23
CA GLY A 103 0.37 15.18 -2.47
C GLY A 103 1.12 16.03 -1.43
N ASN A 104 2.31 15.60 -1.05
CA ASN A 104 3.13 16.28 -0.06
C ASN A 104 4.45 16.79 -0.70
N PRO A 105 4.73 18.12 -0.69
CA PRO A 105 4.03 19.18 0.03
C PRO A 105 2.97 19.93 -0.80
N ASN A 106 2.76 19.60 -2.05
CA ASN A 106 2.03 20.45 -3.00
C ASN A 106 0.50 20.41 -2.86
N SER A 107 -0.04 19.51 -2.03
CA SER A 107 -1.49 19.33 -1.82
C SER A 107 -2.27 19.06 -3.12
N ASN A 108 -1.60 18.55 -4.16
CA ASN A 108 -2.25 18.16 -5.39
C ASN A 108 -3.13 16.93 -5.16
N ILE A 109 -4.26 16.90 -5.85
CA ILE A 109 -5.19 15.78 -5.86
C ILE A 109 -4.98 14.99 -7.14
N ILE A 110 -4.95 13.67 -7.04
CA ILE A 110 -4.80 12.75 -8.16
C ILE A 110 -6.14 12.03 -8.35
N ASP A 111 -6.56 11.85 -9.60
CA ASP A 111 -7.73 11.03 -9.94
C ASP A 111 -7.44 9.55 -9.64
N ILE A 112 -7.94 9.09 -8.49
CA ILE A 112 -7.68 7.74 -7.98
C ILE A 112 -8.27 6.69 -8.91
N GLU A 113 -9.50 6.90 -9.41
CA GLU A 113 -10.20 5.95 -10.27
C GLU A 113 -9.42 5.74 -11.57
N ALA A 114 -8.98 6.83 -12.19
CA ALA A 114 -8.20 6.75 -13.43
C ALA A 114 -6.83 6.07 -13.22
N VAL A 115 -6.14 6.32 -12.10
CA VAL A 115 -4.88 5.62 -11.78
C VAL A 115 -5.12 4.15 -11.47
N SER A 116 -6.20 3.84 -10.75
CA SER A 116 -6.62 2.46 -10.47
C SER A 116 -6.88 1.68 -11.75
N GLU A 117 -7.63 2.26 -12.69
CA GLU A 117 -7.87 1.64 -14.00
C GLU A 117 -6.57 1.34 -14.76
N ILE A 118 -5.59 2.25 -14.70
CA ILE A 118 -4.27 2.02 -15.30
C ILE A 118 -3.59 0.83 -14.62
N ALA A 119 -3.50 0.83 -13.30
CA ALA A 119 -2.86 -0.25 -12.55
C ALA A 119 -3.52 -1.62 -12.83
N HIS A 120 -4.85 -1.68 -12.78
CA HIS A 120 -5.59 -2.92 -12.98
C HIS A 120 -5.52 -3.47 -14.40
N ARG A 121 -5.45 -2.60 -15.44
CA ARG A 121 -5.17 -3.07 -16.81
C ARG A 121 -3.83 -3.83 -16.91
N HIS A 122 -2.86 -3.44 -16.11
CA HIS A 122 -1.55 -4.10 -16.02
C HIS A 122 -1.50 -5.21 -14.96
N LYS A 123 -2.63 -5.54 -14.32
CA LYS A 123 -2.75 -6.58 -13.29
C LYS A 123 -1.84 -6.35 -12.09
N ILE A 124 -1.70 -5.10 -11.67
CA ILE A 124 -0.94 -4.69 -10.48
C ILE A 124 -1.82 -3.87 -9.55
N PRO A 125 -1.61 -3.95 -8.22
CA PRO A 125 -2.40 -3.20 -7.25
C PRO A 125 -2.04 -1.72 -7.25
N LEU A 126 -3.03 -0.90 -6.88
CA LEU A 126 -2.84 0.49 -6.49
C LEU A 126 -2.73 0.60 -4.96
N ILE A 127 -1.59 1.09 -4.48
CA ILE A 127 -1.35 1.39 -3.06
C ILE A 127 -1.47 2.89 -2.85
N ILE A 128 -2.24 3.30 -1.85
CA ILE A 128 -2.45 4.72 -1.55
C ILE A 128 -2.12 5.04 -0.10
N ASP A 129 -1.31 6.06 0.11
CA ASP A 129 -1.17 6.68 1.43
C ASP A 129 -2.30 7.69 1.64
N ASN A 130 -3.23 7.35 2.54
CA ASN A 130 -4.39 8.17 2.90
C ASN A 130 -4.21 8.91 4.23
N THR A 131 -2.96 9.17 4.63
CA THR A 131 -2.65 9.82 5.91
C THR A 131 -3.33 11.18 6.04
N PHE A 132 -3.32 12.00 5.00
CA PHE A 132 -3.94 13.34 5.05
C PHE A 132 -5.43 13.32 4.74
N GLY A 133 -5.89 12.44 3.86
CA GLY A 133 -7.32 12.30 3.56
C GLY A 133 -8.10 11.75 4.74
N THR A 134 -7.57 10.75 5.38
CA THR A 134 -8.23 9.91 6.38
C THR A 134 -9.54 9.30 5.86
N PRO A 135 -10.07 8.24 6.46
CA PRO A 135 -11.35 7.67 6.02
C PRO A 135 -12.56 8.60 6.26
N TYR A 136 -12.33 9.75 6.89
CA TYR A 136 -13.37 10.75 7.09
C TYR A 136 -13.61 11.60 5.83
N LEU A 137 -12.52 12.03 5.16
CA LEU A 137 -12.65 12.89 3.97
C LEU A 137 -12.77 12.07 2.68
N ILE A 138 -12.08 10.94 2.60
CA ILE A 138 -12.08 10.06 1.42
C ILE A 138 -11.73 8.64 1.81
N ARG A 139 -12.37 7.68 1.14
CA ARG A 139 -12.07 6.24 1.24
C ARG A 139 -11.53 5.76 -0.10
N PRO A 140 -10.22 5.68 -0.28
CA PRO A 140 -9.63 5.31 -1.56
C PRO A 140 -10.09 3.95 -2.09
N ILE A 141 -10.46 3.00 -1.21
CA ILE A 141 -11.00 1.69 -1.59
C ILE A 141 -12.32 1.81 -2.38
N GLU A 142 -13.13 2.83 -2.11
CA GLU A 142 -14.36 3.10 -2.86
C GLU A 142 -14.06 3.60 -4.28
N HIS A 143 -12.84 4.08 -4.51
CA HIS A 143 -12.34 4.61 -5.79
C HIS A 143 -11.32 3.69 -6.47
N GLY A 144 -11.20 2.43 -6.03
CA GLY A 144 -10.39 1.42 -6.69
C GLY A 144 -9.00 1.17 -6.10
N ALA A 145 -8.65 1.76 -4.96
CA ALA A 145 -7.43 1.39 -4.26
C ALA A 145 -7.52 -0.04 -3.72
N ASP A 146 -6.42 -0.78 -3.83
CA ASP A 146 -6.34 -2.16 -3.36
C ASP A 146 -5.76 -2.23 -1.94
N ILE A 147 -4.77 -1.39 -1.66
CA ILE A 147 -4.13 -1.30 -0.35
C ILE A 147 -4.07 0.17 0.05
N VAL A 148 -4.51 0.45 1.28
CA VAL A 148 -4.43 1.80 1.86
C VAL A 148 -3.48 1.76 3.05
N VAL A 149 -2.58 2.73 3.12
CA VAL A 149 -1.66 2.88 4.25
C VAL A 149 -1.88 4.21 4.95
N HIS A 150 -1.63 4.25 6.25
CA HIS A 150 -1.67 5.47 7.04
C HIS A 150 -0.49 5.59 7.99
N SER A 151 0.01 6.79 8.13
CA SER A 151 0.70 7.18 9.35
C SER A 151 -0.36 7.54 10.40
N ALA A 152 -0.69 6.58 11.27
CA ALA A 152 -1.62 6.81 12.38
C ALA A 152 -1.11 7.86 13.39
N THR A 153 0.18 8.20 13.32
CA THR A 153 0.85 9.30 14.01
C THR A 153 0.17 10.65 13.79
N LYS A 154 -0.43 10.83 12.60
CA LYS A 154 -0.97 12.12 12.15
C LYS A 154 -2.44 12.27 12.56
N PHE A 155 -3.35 12.36 11.61
CA PHE A 155 -4.75 12.70 11.87
C PHE A 155 -5.54 11.59 12.58
N ILE A 156 -5.18 10.31 12.39
CA ILE A 156 -5.83 9.22 13.15
C ILE A 156 -5.54 9.38 14.65
N GLY A 157 -4.29 9.59 15.05
CA GLY A 157 -3.92 9.87 16.43
C GLY A 157 -4.39 11.25 16.90
N GLY A 158 -4.30 12.24 16.04
CA GLY A 158 -4.88 13.58 16.20
C GLY A 158 -4.22 14.50 17.24
N HIS A 159 -3.23 14.01 17.99
CA HIS A 159 -2.65 14.73 19.13
C HIS A 159 -1.14 14.94 19.05
N GLY A 160 -0.46 14.35 18.06
CA GLY A 160 0.99 14.45 17.92
C GLY A 160 1.81 13.78 19.03
N SER A 161 1.17 12.99 19.88
CA SER A 161 1.78 12.36 21.06
C SER A 161 2.09 10.87 20.88
N SER A 162 1.59 10.23 19.83
CA SER A 162 1.74 8.80 19.60
C SER A 162 2.24 8.51 18.19
N LEU A 163 3.03 7.47 18.07
CA LEU A 163 3.56 6.99 16.81
C LEU A 163 2.84 5.70 16.42
N GLY A 164 2.43 5.58 15.17
CA GLY A 164 1.79 4.37 14.67
C GLY A 164 1.58 4.40 13.16
N GLY A 165 1.28 3.23 12.62
CA GLY A 165 0.89 3.05 11.22
C GLY A 165 -0.17 1.97 11.10
N VAL A 166 -0.84 1.92 9.97
CA VAL A 166 -1.79 0.86 9.64
C VAL A 166 -1.80 0.61 8.14
N ILE A 167 -1.92 -0.64 7.77
CA ILE A 167 -2.16 -1.11 6.40
C ILE A 167 -3.59 -1.64 6.37
N VAL A 168 -4.36 -1.29 5.35
CA VAL A 168 -5.71 -1.81 5.13
C VAL A 168 -5.76 -2.47 3.76
N ASP A 169 -6.24 -3.70 3.74
CA ASP A 169 -6.49 -4.45 2.50
C ASP A 169 -7.96 -4.28 2.08
N SER A 170 -8.17 -4.00 0.81
CA SER A 170 -9.52 -3.92 0.22
C SER A 170 -10.19 -5.27 0.10
N GLY A 171 -9.43 -6.36 0.00
CA GLY A 171 -9.91 -7.70 -0.35
C GLY A 171 -10.41 -7.82 -1.79
N LYS A 172 -10.15 -6.83 -2.66
CA LYS A 172 -10.70 -6.77 -4.03
C LYS A 172 -9.70 -7.17 -5.11
N PHE A 173 -8.40 -7.09 -4.83
CA PHE A 173 -7.38 -7.40 -5.83
C PHE A 173 -7.25 -8.92 -6.02
N ASP A 174 -7.43 -9.38 -7.25
CA ASP A 174 -7.28 -10.81 -7.58
C ASP A 174 -5.81 -11.16 -7.79
N TRP A 175 -5.15 -11.55 -6.71
CA TRP A 175 -3.74 -11.95 -6.69
C TRP A 175 -3.46 -13.15 -7.60
N VAL A 176 -4.41 -14.08 -7.71
CA VAL A 176 -4.28 -15.28 -8.55
C VAL A 176 -4.39 -14.93 -10.03
N ALA A 177 -5.42 -14.18 -10.42
CA ALA A 177 -5.62 -13.77 -11.80
C ALA A 177 -4.53 -12.80 -12.30
N SER A 178 -3.90 -12.06 -11.39
CA SER A 178 -2.73 -11.23 -11.71
C SER A 178 -1.59 -12.06 -12.26
N GLY A 179 -1.27 -13.19 -11.63
CA GLY A 179 -0.13 -14.05 -11.98
C GLY A 179 1.25 -13.46 -11.69
N LYS A 180 1.32 -12.30 -11.04
CA LYS A 180 2.57 -11.56 -10.79
C LYS A 180 3.14 -11.76 -9.37
N PHE A 181 2.41 -12.45 -8.48
CA PHE A 181 2.72 -12.53 -7.05
C PHE A 181 2.82 -13.99 -6.56
N PRO A 182 3.82 -14.76 -7.06
CA PRO A 182 3.97 -16.18 -6.69
C PRO A 182 4.15 -16.39 -5.20
N GLN A 183 4.77 -15.42 -4.49
CA GLN A 183 4.96 -15.47 -3.03
C GLN A 183 3.64 -15.49 -2.23
N LEU A 184 2.52 -15.09 -2.83
CA LEU A 184 1.20 -15.13 -2.21
C LEU A 184 0.36 -16.30 -2.73
N THR A 185 0.58 -16.69 -4.00
CA THR A 185 -0.30 -17.60 -4.73
C THR A 185 0.25 -19.02 -4.87
N GLU A 186 1.55 -19.24 -4.60
CA GLU A 186 2.17 -20.54 -4.60
C GLU A 186 2.36 -21.09 -3.17
N PRO A 187 2.51 -22.42 -3.00
CA PRO A 187 2.76 -23.02 -1.70
C PRO A 187 4.07 -22.51 -1.07
N ASP A 188 4.00 -21.94 0.12
CA ASP A 188 5.17 -21.44 0.84
C ASP A 188 5.84 -22.55 1.66
N PRO A 189 7.11 -22.90 1.40
CA PRO A 189 7.81 -23.97 2.12
C PRO A 189 8.09 -23.63 3.58
N SER A 190 8.17 -22.34 3.94
CA SER A 190 8.38 -21.92 5.32
C SER A 190 7.11 -22.00 6.18
N TYR A 191 5.94 -22.10 5.53
CA TYR A 191 4.63 -22.23 6.16
C TYR A 191 3.94 -23.56 5.79
N HIS A 192 4.70 -24.63 5.75
CA HIS A 192 4.19 -26.00 5.51
C HIS A 192 3.42 -26.17 4.19
N GLY A 193 3.75 -25.39 3.16
CA GLY A 193 3.09 -25.45 1.86
C GLY A 193 1.74 -24.72 1.79
N VAL A 194 1.46 -23.84 2.74
CA VAL A 194 0.26 -22.99 2.70
C VAL A 194 0.38 -21.96 1.56
N ARG A 195 -0.70 -21.76 0.82
CA ARG A 195 -0.86 -20.63 -0.09
C ARG A 195 -1.54 -19.50 0.69
N PHE A 196 -0.92 -18.33 0.75
CA PHE A 196 -1.43 -17.24 1.58
C PHE A 196 -2.81 -16.75 1.12
N VAL A 197 -3.07 -16.72 -0.19
CA VAL A 197 -4.39 -16.35 -0.74
C VAL A 197 -5.53 -17.29 -0.33
N ASP A 198 -5.23 -18.54 0.01
CA ASP A 198 -6.25 -19.50 0.46
C ASP A 198 -6.44 -19.45 1.99
N ALA A 199 -5.41 -19.01 2.73
CA ALA A 199 -5.40 -19.01 4.18
C ALA A 199 -5.90 -17.70 4.78
N ALA A 200 -5.70 -16.57 4.07
CA ALA A 200 -6.06 -15.24 4.54
C ALA A 200 -7.32 -14.68 3.86
N GLY A 201 -7.87 -15.36 2.88
CA GLY A 201 -9.11 -15.01 2.19
C GLY A 201 -8.90 -14.12 0.99
#